data_eae0283b53f20e794e46b460aa128e9d
#
_entry.id   eae0283b53f20e794e46b460aa128e9d
#
_cell.length_a   1.000
_cell.length_b   1.000
_cell.length_c   1.000
_cell.angle_alpha   90.00
_cell.angle_beta   90.00
_cell.angle_gamma   90.00
#
_symmetry.space_group_name_H-M   'P 1'
#
loop_
_entity.id
_entity.type
_entity.pdbx_description
1 polymer ?
#
loop_
_entity_poly.entity_id
_entity_poly.type
_entity_poly.pdbx_seq_one_letter_code
_entity_poly.pdbx_strand_id
1 'polypeptide(L)'
;RILRMDVDTTSGKEGHYKILKKFADHEADILVGTQMIAKGHDFPSVTLVGILDADMSLHFSDYRSGERTFPLVTQVAGRSGRSKEKGKVVLQTYDPENYILRFAMNYDYKAFFNHEISLRKSTSFPPFAKIVRVMVTGEDEKKTLEGLKPVYFSLKELFDANTGDFLFFNKMKAPVKKIQDKFRYQVLMRITNEGLLPQIYERSLREKTRDVLVYVEENPANLS
;
A
#
# COMPACT_ATOMS: atom_id res chain seq x y z
N ARG A 1 21.36 -10.53 24.84
CA ARG A 1 22.02 -9.67 23.84
C ARG A 1 21.01 -9.41 22.71
N ILE A 2 20.93 -8.15 22.28
CA ILE A 2 19.92 -7.70 21.29
C ILE A 2 20.65 -7.06 20.11
N LEU A 3 20.24 -7.42 18.89
CA LEU A 3 20.62 -6.72 17.66
C LEU A 3 19.39 -6.00 17.08
N ARG A 4 19.62 -4.79 16.55
CA ARG A 4 18.60 -4.00 15.86
C ARG A 4 18.96 -3.93 14.38
N MET A 5 17.94 -4.09 13.53
CA MET A 5 18.06 -4.07 12.08
C MET A 5 16.94 -3.23 11.46
N ASP A 6 17.29 -2.04 11.05
CA ASP A 6 16.39 -1.11 10.35
C ASP A 6 17.18 -0.29 9.32
N VAL A 7 16.51 0.64 8.64
CA VAL A 7 17.12 1.49 7.61
C VAL A 7 18.30 2.29 8.16
N ASP A 8 18.21 2.77 9.40
CA ASP A 8 19.25 3.61 10.02
C ASP A 8 20.49 2.80 10.42
N THR A 9 20.30 1.54 10.86
CA THR A 9 21.38 0.64 11.28
C THR A 9 22.03 -0.10 10.11
N THR A 10 21.44 -0.06 8.92
CA THR A 10 21.89 -0.79 7.74
C THR A 10 22.46 0.11 6.64
N SER A 11 22.88 1.32 6.97
CA SER A 11 23.52 2.24 6.02
C SER A 11 24.81 1.65 5.47
N GLY A 12 24.74 1.11 4.22
CA GLY A 12 25.86 0.53 3.48
C GLY A 12 25.60 -0.92 3.02
N LYS A 13 26.21 -1.30 1.91
CA LYS A 13 26.03 -2.63 1.26
C LYS A 13 26.35 -3.83 2.16
N GLU A 14 27.14 -3.64 3.22
CA GLU A 14 27.56 -4.73 4.13
C GLU A 14 26.84 -4.71 5.49
N GLY A 15 26.15 -3.61 5.87
CA GLY A 15 25.54 -3.47 7.19
C GLY A 15 24.53 -4.57 7.49
N HIS A 16 23.66 -4.86 6.51
CA HIS A 16 22.69 -5.94 6.57
C HIS A 16 23.33 -7.31 6.83
N TYR A 17 24.33 -7.66 6.00
CA TYR A 17 24.97 -8.96 6.08
C TYR A 17 25.68 -9.17 7.42
N LYS A 18 26.37 -8.15 7.93
CA LYS A 18 27.09 -8.22 9.22
C LYS A 18 26.13 -8.47 10.40
N ILE A 19 24.98 -7.79 10.44
CA ILE A 19 23.96 -7.98 11.50
C ILE A 19 23.40 -9.39 11.46
N LEU A 20 23.02 -9.85 10.27
CA LEU A 20 22.44 -11.19 10.08
C LEU A 20 23.43 -12.31 10.38
N LYS A 21 24.70 -12.13 10.01
CA LYS A 21 25.78 -13.07 10.34
C LYS A 21 25.98 -13.18 11.84
N LYS A 22 26.09 -12.06 12.56
CA LYS A 22 26.20 -12.05 14.03
C LYS A 22 25.03 -12.77 14.70
N PHE A 23 23.81 -12.60 14.18
CA PHE A 23 22.66 -13.30 14.73
C PHE A 23 22.71 -14.81 14.42
N ALA A 24 23.08 -15.19 13.20
CA ALA A 24 23.27 -16.58 12.80
C ALA A 24 24.39 -17.29 13.61
N ASP A 25 25.46 -16.56 13.93
CA ASP A 25 26.60 -17.06 14.72
C ASP A 25 26.30 -17.05 16.24
N HIS A 26 25.05 -16.79 16.65
CA HIS A 26 24.60 -16.72 18.06
C HIS A 26 25.32 -15.65 18.91
N GLU A 27 25.83 -14.61 18.31
CA GLU A 27 26.39 -13.47 19.05
C GLU A 27 25.28 -12.64 19.74
N ALA A 28 24.01 -12.80 19.32
CA ALA A 28 22.85 -12.20 19.95
C ALA A 28 21.70 -13.21 20.09
N ASP A 29 20.86 -12.96 21.10
CA ASP A 29 19.75 -13.81 21.48
C ASP A 29 18.43 -13.30 20.86
N ILE A 30 18.35 -12.03 20.55
CA ILE A 30 17.16 -11.36 19.99
C ILE A 30 17.57 -10.49 18.80
N LEU A 31 16.85 -10.64 17.68
CA LEU A 31 16.94 -9.74 16.54
C LEU A 31 15.62 -8.94 16.44
N VAL A 32 15.71 -7.62 16.57
CA VAL A 32 14.58 -6.69 16.45
C VAL A 32 14.72 -5.90 15.16
N GLY A 33 13.64 -5.76 14.42
CA GLY A 33 13.67 -4.92 13.21
C GLY A 33 12.31 -4.81 12.52
N THR A 34 12.33 -4.15 11.37
CA THR A 34 11.16 -3.92 10.53
C THR A 34 10.94 -5.09 9.56
N GLN A 35 10.09 -4.89 8.56
CA GLN A 35 9.82 -5.86 7.47
C GLN A 35 11.09 -6.39 6.77
N MET A 36 12.23 -5.71 6.93
CA MET A 36 13.52 -6.11 6.35
C MET A 36 13.98 -7.47 6.86
N ILE A 37 13.68 -7.82 8.13
CA ILE A 37 14.02 -9.12 8.72
C ILE A 37 13.23 -10.26 8.06
N ALA A 38 12.02 -9.97 7.58
CA ALA A 38 11.13 -10.97 7.00
C ALA A 38 11.64 -11.53 5.65
N LYS A 39 12.49 -10.79 4.94
CA LYS A 39 12.89 -11.12 3.56
C LYS A 39 14.21 -11.88 3.51
N GLY A 40 14.19 -13.08 2.91
CA GLY A 40 15.40 -13.71 2.35
C GLY A 40 16.33 -14.45 3.29
N HIS A 41 16.06 -14.49 4.60
CA HIS A 41 16.96 -15.13 5.57
C HIS A 41 16.28 -16.28 6.30
N ASP A 42 17.01 -17.39 6.45
CA ASP A 42 16.55 -18.55 7.19
C ASP A 42 17.40 -18.70 8.46
N PHE A 43 16.74 -18.74 9.61
CA PHE A 43 17.36 -18.93 10.91
C PHE A 43 16.79 -20.18 11.59
N PRO A 44 17.39 -21.36 11.37
CA PRO A 44 16.85 -22.63 11.89
C PRO A 44 16.74 -22.67 13.41
N SER A 45 17.54 -21.88 14.12
CA SER A 45 17.58 -21.79 15.58
C SER A 45 16.53 -20.86 16.19
N VAL A 46 15.74 -20.17 15.37
CA VAL A 46 14.69 -19.28 15.87
C VAL A 46 13.48 -20.09 16.34
N THR A 47 13.24 -20.05 17.66
CA THR A 47 12.13 -20.76 18.32
C THR A 47 10.93 -19.87 18.60
N LEU A 48 11.10 -18.53 18.60
CA LEU A 48 10.05 -17.56 18.84
C LEU A 48 10.11 -16.43 17.83
N VAL A 49 8.96 -16.12 17.24
CA VAL A 49 8.78 -14.91 16.40
C VAL A 49 7.68 -14.06 17.02
N GLY A 50 7.99 -12.78 17.28
CA GLY A 50 7.04 -11.77 17.72
C GLY A 50 6.69 -10.80 16.59
N ILE A 51 5.41 -10.60 16.32
CA ILE A 51 4.90 -9.57 15.40
C ILE A 51 4.21 -8.53 16.26
N LEU A 52 4.83 -7.36 16.39
CA LEU A 52 4.30 -6.25 17.16
C LEU A 52 3.46 -5.34 16.26
N ASP A 53 2.34 -4.85 16.80
CA ASP A 53 1.43 -3.91 16.12
C ASP A 53 1.07 -4.36 14.69
N ALA A 54 0.50 -5.58 14.60
CA ALA A 54 0.12 -6.17 13.31
C ALA A 54 -0.95 -5.34 12.57
N ASP A 55 -1.67 -4.48 13.30
CA ASP A 55 -2.73 -3.61 12.78
C ASP A 55 -2.18 -2.41 12.00
N MET A 56 -0.93 -2.01 12.21
CA MET A 56 -0.35 -0.81 11.59
C MET A 56 -0.54 -0.81 10.07
N SER A 57 -0.33 -1.95 9.42
CA SER A 57 -0.49 -2.06 7.96
C SER A 57 -1.95 -2.11 7.51
N LEU A 58 -2.90 -2.40 8.42
CA LEU A 58 -4.34 -2.44 8.14
C LEU A 58 -4.99 -1.06 8.21
N HIS A 59 -4.40 -0.12 8.96
CA HIS A 59 -4.93 1.24 9.13
C HIS A 59 -4.64 2.16 7.94
N PHE A 60 -3.89 1.73 6.95
CA PHE A 60 -3.75 2.52 5.73
C PHE A 60 -5.08 2.56 4.96
N SER A 61 -5.50 3.76 4.58
CA SER A 61 -6.71 4.00 3.76
C SER A 61 -6.50 3.53 2.31
N ASP A 62 -6.19 2.25 2.14
CA ASP A 62 -5.95 1.62 0.84
C ASP A 62 -6.69 0.27 0.80
N TYR A 63 -7.46 0.07 -0.26
CA TYR A 63 -8.21 -1.18 -0.46
C TYR A 63 -7.33 -2.43 -0.58
N ARG A 64 -6.01 -2.28 -0.71
CA ARG A 64 -5.01 -3.36 -0.73
C ARG A 64 -4.32 -3.59 0.61
N SER A 65 -4.76 -2.94 1.69
CA SER A 65 -4.10 -3.09 3.00
C SER A 65 -4.05 -4.55 3.44
N GLY A 66 -5.13 -5.31 3.23
CA GLY A 66 -5.19 -6.74 3.51
C GLY A 66 -4.20 -7.56 2.67
N GLU A 67 -4.10 -7.26 1.38
CA GLU A 67 -3.15 -7.93 0.46
C GLU A 67 -1.69 -7.65 0.79
N ARG A 68 -1.39 -6.55 1.48
CA ARG A 68 -0.04 -6.25 1.98
C ARG A 68 0.23 -6.92 3.32
N THR A 69 -0.76 -6.95 4.20
CA THR A 69 -0.63 -7.49 5.55
C THR A 69 -0.56 -9.02 5.56
N PHE A 70 -1.42 -9.68 4.79
CA PHE A 70 -1.47 -11.15 4.76
C PHE A 70 -0.10 -11.80 4.43
N PRO A 71 0.59 -11.46 3.30
CA PRO A 71 1.88 -12.05 2.99
C PRO A 71 2.97 -11.64 3.98
N LEU A 72 2.89 -10.44 4.55
CA LEU A 72 3.85 -10.00 5.57
C LEU A 72 3.75 -10.89 6.82
N VAL A 73 2.56 -11.07 7.36
CA VAL A 73 2.32 -11.90 8.55
C VAL A 73 2.70 -13.37 8.28
N THR A 74 2.27 -13.95 7.16
CA THR A 74 2.60 -15.33 6.80
C THR A 74 4.09 -15.54 6.58
N GLN A 75 4.78 -14.56 5.97
CA GLN A 75 6.22 -14.62 5.72
C GLN A 75 7.01 -14.60 7.03
N VAL A 76 6.64 -13.72 7.97
CA VAL A 76 7.28 -13.61 9.28
C VAL A 76 6.97 -14.82 10.13
N ALA A 77 5.70 -15.26 10.17
CA ALA A 77 5.28 -16.46 10.90
C ALA A 77 6.01 -17.72 10.41
N GLY A 78 6.24 -17.83 9.10
CA GLY A 78 6.97 -18.94 8.49
C GLY A 78 8.48 -19.02 8.83
N ARG A 79 9.02 -18.06 9.59
CA ARG A 79 10.42 -18.09 10.05
C ARG A 79 10.63 -18.95 11.30
N SER A 80 9.56 -19.23 12.04
CA SER A 80 9.63 -20.14 13.17
C SER A 80 9.34 -21.59 12.75
N GLY A 81 10.00 -22.56 13.38
CA GLY A 81 9.62 -23.97 13.25
C GLY A 81 10.27 -24.78 12.14
N ARG A 82 11.37 -24.30 11.54
CA ARG A 82 12.18 -25.09 10.59
C ARG A 82 13.24 -25.97 11.24
N SER A 83 13.38 -25.90 12.57
CA SER A 83 14.23 -26.79 13.34
C SER A 83 13.45 -28.00 13.86
N LYS A 84 14.16 -28.90 14.58
CA LYS A 84 13.54 -30.07 15.27
C LYS A 84 12.53 -29.64 16.34
N GLU A 85 12.60 -28.41 16.85
CA GLU A 85 11.67 -27.85 17.82
C GLU A 85 10.58 -27.04 17.09
N LYS A 86 9.32 -27.21 17.52
CA LYS A 86 8.20 -26.40 17.00
C LYS A 86 8.38 -24.95 17.40
N GLY A 87 8.58 -24.08 16.42
CA GLY A 87 8.62 -22.65 16.65
C GLY A 87 7.26 -22.09 17.05
N LYS A 88 7.28 -21.04 17.89
CA LYS A 88 6.09 -20.31 18.33
C LYS A 88 6.03 -18.96 17.66
N VAL A 89 4.83 -18.55 17.24
CA VAL A 89 4.55 -17.19 16.73
C VAL A 89 3.61 -16.50 17.70
N VAL A 90 3.94 -15.29 18.10
CA VAL A 90 3.08 -14.42 18.91
C VAL A 90 2.81 -13.15 18.11
N LEU A 91 1.54 -12.88 17.88
CA LEU A 91 1.08 -11.72 17.15
C LEU A 91 0.34 -10.78 18.10
N GLN A 92 0.79 -9.54 18.20
CA GLN A 92 0.13 -8.50 18.96
C GLN A 92 -0.80 -7.69 18.05
N THR A 93 -2.06 -7.55 18.45
CA THR A 93 -3.10 -6.82 17.71
C THR A 93 -4.12 -6.24 18.67
N TYR A 94 -4.75 -5.13 18.27
CA TYR A 94 -5.92 -4.56 18.93
C TYR A 94 -7.23 -5.20 18.46
N ASP A 95 -7.20 -5.89 17.29
CA ASP A 95 -8.37 -6.59 16.71
C ASP A 95 -8.02 -8.05 16.41
N PRO A 96 -8.05 -8.95 17.44
CA PRO A 96 -7.73 -10.36 17.27
C PRO A 96 -8.74 -11.11 16.38
N GLU A 97 -9.93 -10.56 16.18
CA GLU A 97 -10.95 -11.13 15.31
C GLU A 97 -10.82 -10.70 13.84
N ASN A 98 -9.84 -9.84 13.52
CA ASN A 98 -9.60 -9.40 12.16
C ASN A 98 -9.37 -10.59 11.23
N TYR A 99 -10.21 -10.70 10.20
CA TYR A 99 -10.19 -11.85 9.29
C TYR A 99 -8.85 -12.01 8.56
N ILE A 100 -8.15 -10.91 8.24
CA ILE A 100 -6.86 -10.93 7.54
C ILE A 100 -5.81 -11.61 8.42
N LEU A 101 -5.74 -11.20 9.70
CA LEU A 101 -4.80 -11.76 10.66
C LEU A 101 -5.13 -13.24 10.95
N ARG A 102 -6.41 -13.57 11.12
CA ARG A 102 -6.86 -14.96 11.35
C ARG A 102 -6.50 -15.88 10.18
N PHE A 103 -6.77 -15.46 8.94
CA PHE A 103 -6.39 -16.24 7.76
C PHE A 103 -4.87 -16.34 7.60
N ALA A 104 -4.14 -15.25 7.88
CA ALA A 104 -2.68 -15.24 7.80
C ALA A 104 -2.03 -16.18 8.82
N MET A 105 -2.51 -16.21 10.06
CA MET A 105 -2.01 -17.10 11.12
C MET A 105 -2.29 -18.57 10.81
N ASN A 106 -3.35 -18.87 10.06
CA ASN A 106 -3.70 -20.23 9.62
C ASN A 106 -3.11 -20.57 8.24
N TYR A 107 -2.36 -19.66 7.60
CA TYR A 107 -1.85 -19.81 6.23
C TYR A 107 -2.94 -20.07 5.18
N ASP A 108 -4.19 -19.65 5.46
CA ASP A 108 -5.33 -19.90 4.59
C ASP A 108 -5.49 -18.79 3.54
N TYR A 109 -4.63 -18.83 2.52
CA TYR A 109 -4.71 -17.89 1.39
C TYR A 109 -6.03 -18.02 0.62
N LYS A 110 -6.58 -19.22 0.51
CA LYS A 110 -7.81 -19.46 -0.26
C LYS A 110 -9.01 -18.77 0.39
N ALA A 111 -9.15 -18.90 1.71
CA ALA A 111 -10.21 -18.22 2.45
C ALA A 111 -10.01 -16.69 2.41
N PHE A 112 -8.76 -16.21 2.59
CA PHE A 112 -8.42 -14.81 2.44
C PHE A 112 -8.83 -14.25 1.06
N PHE A 113 -8.41 -14.92 -0.02
CA PHE A 113 -8.75 -14.49 -1.38
C PHE A 113 -10.26 -14.45 -1.61
N ASN A 114 -10.99 -15.50 -1.22
CA ASN A 114 -12.44 -15.56 -1.41
C ASN A 114 -13.18 -14.44 -0.64
N HIS A 115 -12.70 -14.12 0.57
CA HIS A 115 -13.26 -13.02 1.35
C HIS A 115 -12.98 -11.67 0.69
N GLU A 116 -11.72 -11.39 0.34
CA GLU A 116 -11.30 -10.15 -0.30
C GLU A 116 -12.02 -9.90 -1.63
N ILE A 117 -12.08 -10.90 -2.51
CA ILE A 117 -12.73 -10.73 -3.82
C ILE A 117 -14.24 -10.48 -3.69
N SER A 118 -14.89 -11.10 -2.71
CA SER A 118 -16.31 -10.88 -2.40
C SER A 118 -16.55 -9.46 -1.87
N LEU A 119 -15.68 -8.99 -0.96
CA LEU A 119 -15.73 -7.64 -0.44
C LEU A 119 -15.52 -6.60 -1.55
N ARG A 120 -14.55 -6.81 -2.42
CA ARG A 120 -14.30 -5.92 -3.57
C ARG A 120 -15.46 -5.88 -4.55
N LYS A 121 -16.12 -7.02 -4.78
CA LYS A 121 -17.30 -7.09 -5.61
C LYS A 121 -18.45 -6.28 -5.02
N SER A 122 -18.75 -6.46 -3.74
CA SER A 122 -19.84 -5.76 -3.06
C SER A 122 -19.61 -4.25 -2.93
N THR A 123 -18.34 -3.84 -2.83
CA THR A 123 -17.94 -2.43 -2.70
C THR A 123 -17.50 -1.80 -4.01
N SER A 124 -17.55 -2.55 -5.12
CA SER A 124 -17.12 -2.11 -6.45
C SER A 124 -15.70 -1.52 -6.48
N PHE A 125 -14.75 -2.22 -5.83
CA PHE A 125 -13.32 -1.94 -5.96
C PHE A 125 -12.68 -2.81 -7.05
N PRO A 126 -11.47 -2.48 -7.53
CA PRO A 126 -10.76 -3.31 -8.51
C PRO A 126 -10.66 -4.77 -8.08
N PRO A 127 -10.96 -5.76 -8.97
CA PRO A 127 -11.08 -5.64 -10.43
C PRO A 127 -12.50 -5.32 -10.96
N PHE A 128 -13.50 -5.08 -10.11
CA PHE A 128 -14.91 -4.88 -10.53
C PHE A 128 -15.21 -3.45 -10.96
N ALA A 129 -14.38 -2.49 -10.61
CA ALA A 129 -14.36 -1.14 -11.14
C ALA A 129 -12.92 -0.67 -11.22
N LYS A 130 -12.66 0.37 -12.00
CA LYS A 130 -11.33 0.96 -12.14
C LYS A 130 -11.26 2.27 -11.36
N ILE A 131 -10.20 2.44 -10.58
CA ILE A 131 -9.88 3.70 -9.94
C ILE A 131 -8.95 4.48 -10.86
N VAL A 132 -9.32 5.71 -11.19
CA VAL A 132 -8.48 6.62 -11.98
C VAL A 132 -8.21 7.85 -11.16
N ARG A 133 -6.94 8.19 -11.01
CA ARG A 133 -6.46 9.39 -10.36
C ARG A 133 -5.77 10.30 -11.36
N VAL A 134 -6.28 11.51 -11.50
CA VAL A 134 -5.60 12.56 -12.25
C VAL A 134 -4.94 13.49 -11.25
N MET A 135 -3.62 13.51 -11.22
CA MET A 135 -2.83 14.29 -10.30
C MET A 135 -2.35 15.57 -10.97
N VAL A 136 -2.49 16.68 -10.26
CA VAL A 136 -1.96 18.01 -10.66
C VAL A 136 -0.96 18.44 -9.59
N THR A 137 0.28 18.69 -10.00
CA THR A 137 1.36 19.07 -9.07
C THR A 137 2.10 20.33 -9.55
N GLY A 138 2.51 21.18 -8.61
CA GLY A 138 3.24 22.41 -8.90
C GLY A 138 3.93 22.98 -7.67
N GLU A 139 4.91 23.85 -7.86
CA GLU A 139 5.71 24.47 -6.78
C GLU A 139 4.93 25.54 -6.02
N ASP A 140 4.01 26.25 -6.70
CA ASP A 140 3.13 27.25 -6.11
C ASP A 140 1.72 26.69 -5.91
N GLU A 141 1.18 26.83 -4.70
CA GLU A 141 -0.12 26.27 -4.36
C GLU A 141 -1.26 26.90 -5.16
N LYS A 142 -1.24 28.22 -5.33
CA LYS A 142 -2.29 28.96 -6.03
C LYS A 142 -2.31 28.58 -7.51
N LYS A 143 -1.14 28.55 -8.16
CA LYS A 143 -1.00 28.12 -9.55
C LYS A 143 -1.40 26.66 -9.74
N THR A 144 -1.09 25.78 -8.76
CA THR A 144 -1.49 24.37 -8.81
C THR A 144 -3.02 24.23 -8.75
N LEU A 145 -3.69 25.02 -7.89
CA LEU A 145 -5.15 25.06 -7.83
C LEU A 145 -5.79 25.65 -9.08
N GLU A 146 -5.18 26.68 -9.66
CA GLU A 146 -5.62 27.26 -10.93
C GLU A 146 -5.48 26.27 -12.08
N GLY A 147 -4.38 25.51 -12.14
CA GLY A 147 -4.17 24.44 -13.12
C GLY A 147 -5.09 23.24 -12.95
N LEU A 148 -5.57 22.95 -11.72
CA LEU A 148 -6.55 21.91 -11.47
C LEU A 148 -7.94 22.24 -12.07
N LYS A 149 -8.33 23.52 -12.11
CA LYS A 149 -9.68 23.93 -12.52
C LYS A 149 -10.04 23.45 -13.94
N PRO A 150 -9.25 23.78 -14.99
CA PRO A 150 -9.60 23.35 -16.36
C PRO A 150 -9.63 21.82 -16.48
N VAL A 151 -8.68 21.12 -15.86
CA VAL A 151 -8.67 19.65 -15.82
C VAL A 151 -9.95 19.10 -15.18
N TYR A 152 -10.34 19.65 -14.04
CA TYR A 152 -11.56 19.24 -13.35
C TYR A 152 -12.82 19.49 -14.18
N PHE A 153 -12.96 20.69 -14.80
CA PHE A 153 -14.15 21.00 -15.57
C PHE A 153 -14.27 20.17 -16.84
N SER A 154 -13.16 19.93 -17.55
CA SER A 154 -13.12 19.07 -18.73
C SER A 154 -13.52 17.61 -18.37
N LEU A 155 -13.06 17.08 -17.23
CA LEU A 155 -13.47 15.76 -16.74
C LEU A 155 -14.90 15.75 -16.19
N LYS A 156 -15.36 16.87 -15.63
CA LYS A 156 -16.74 17.00 -15.14
C LYS A 156 -17.76 16.92 -16.27
N GLU A 157 -17.46 17.51 -17.43
CA GLU A 157 -18.30 17.36 -18.64
C GLU A 157 -18.41 15.87 -19.06
N LEU A 158 -17.28 15.13 -19.00
CA LEU A 158 -17.31 13.69 -19.30
C LEU A 158 -18.14 12.91 -18.27
N PHE A 159 -18.01 13.25 -16.99
CA PHE A 159 -18.81 12.67 -15.92
C PHE A 159 -20.32 12.96 -16.15
N ASP A 160 -20.70 14.20 -16.43
CA ASP A 160 -22.09 14.59 -16.62
C ASP A 160 -22.75 13.91 -17.81
N ALA A 161 -21.96 13.64 -18.87
CA ALA A 161 -22.43 12.91 -20.04
C ALA A 161 -22.55 11.39 -19.83
N ASN A 162 -21.92 10.82 -18.78
CA ASN A 162 -21.80 9.38 -18.56
C ASN A 162 -22.00 9.00 -17.07
N THR A 163 -22.95 9.63 -16.40
CA THR A 163 -23.14 9.47 -14.92
C THR A 163 -23.34 8.03 -14.49
N GLY A 164 -23.94 7.16 -15.32
CA GLY A 164 -24.15 5.74 -15.03
C GLY A 164 -22.87 4.90 -15.00
N ASP A 165 -21.79 5.39 -15.62
CA ASP A 165 -20.51 4.71 -15.69
C ASP A 165 -19.54 5.13 -14.56
N PHE A 166 -19.92 6.12 -13.74
CA PHE A 166 -19.12 6.61 -12.63
C PHE A 166 -19.75 6.24 -11.29
N LEU A 167 -19.01 5.52 -10.46
CA LEU A 167 -19.38 5.23 -9.07
C LEU A 167 -18.89 6.33 -8.11
N PHE A 168 -17.89 7.08 -8.51
CA PHE A 168 -17.32 8.18 -7.76
C PHE A 168 -16.62 9.16 -8.68
N PHE A 169 -16.79 10.45 -8.42
CA PHE A 169 -16.09 11.54 -9.07
C PHE A 169 -15.93 12.71 -8.11
N ASN A 170 -14.70 13.07 -7.75
CA ASN A 170 -14.48 14.24 -6.90
C ASN A 170 -13.08 14.84 -7.12
N LYS A 171 -12.97 16.16 -6.91
CA LYS A 171 -11.69 16.87 -6.78
C LYS A 171 -11.35 17.03 -5.30
N MET A 172 -10.09 16.79 -4.95
CA MET A 172 -9.64 16.89 -3.56
C MET A 172 -8.14 17.19 -3.48
N LYS A 173 -7.69 17.62 -2.30
CA LYS A 173 -6.27 17.62 -1.98
C LYS A 173 -5.77 16.18 -1.99
N ALA A 174 -4.54 15.95 -2.46
CA ALA A 174 -3.91 14.66 -2.22
C ALA A 174 -3.72 14.47 -0.70
N PRO A 175 -3.81 13.23 -0.17
CA PRO A 175 -3.65 12.96 1.26
C PRO A 175 -2.33 13.51 1.83
N VAL A 176 -1.24 13.39 1.07
CA VAL A 176 0.00 14.13 1.33
C VAL A 176 0.01 15.36 0.45
N LYS A 177 -0.31 16.52 1.04
CA LYS A 177 -0.50 17.80 0.34
C LYS A 177 0.76 18.28 -0.39
N LYS A 178 1.96 18.00 0.15
CA LYS A 178 3.23 18.47 -0.39
C LYS A 178 4.29 17.38 -0.34
N ILE A 179 4.93 17.07 -1.47
CA ILE A 179 6.06 16.13 -1.57
C ILE A 179 7.14 16.78 -2.44
N GLN A 180 8.41 16.75 -1.98
CA GLN A 180 9.55 17.35 -2.70
C GLN A 180 9.27 18.78 -3.16
N ASP A 181 8.76 19.59 -2.23
CA ASP A 181 8.37 20.97 -2.45
C ASP A 181 7.25 21.24 -3.47
N LYS A 182 6.57 20.22 -3.98
CA LYS A 182 5.44 20.33 -4.89
C LYS A 182 4.11 20.10 -4.17
N PHE A 183 3.19 21.06 -4.32
CA PHE A 183 1.80 20.92 -3.89
C PHE A 183 1.08 19.93 -4.81
N ARG A 184 0.13 19.18 -4.24
CA ARG A 184 -0.53 18.06 -4.90
C ARG A 184 -2.05 18.13 -4.73
N TYR A 185 -2.75 18.17 -5.85
CA TYR A 185 -4.20 18.13 -5.94
C TYR A 185 -4.61 17.05 -6.93
N GLN A 186 -5.79 16.47 -6.75
CA GLN A 186 -6.23 15.35 -7.58
C GLN A 186 -7.71 15.42 -7.94
N VAL A 187 -8.04 14.85 -9.09
CA VAL A 187 -9.39 14.37 -9.41
C VAL A 187 -9.36 12.86 -9.28
N LEU A 188 -10.17 12.33 -8.38
CA LEU A 188 -10.29 10.90 -8.17
C LEU A 188 -11.62 10.42 -8.73
N MET A 189 -11.58 9.35 -9.52
CA MET A 189 -12.72 8.74 -10.16
C MET A 189 -12.73 7.25 -9.90
N ARG A 190 -13.92 6.66 -9.85
CA ARG A 190 -14.11 5.22 -9.92
C ARG A 190 -15.15 4.92 -10.99
N ILE A 191 -14.72 4.16 -12.00
CA ILE A 191 -15.51 3.91 -13.21
C ILE A 191 -15.76 2.42 -13.41
N THR A 192 -16.92 2.10 -13.99
CA THR A 192 -17.29 0.73 -14.37
C THR A 192 -17.04 0.45 -15.85
N ASN A 193 -16.95 1.51 -16.66
CA ASN A 193 -16.72 1.41 -18.10
C ASN A 193 -15.29 1.85 -18.46
N GLU A 194 -14.42 0.90 -18.72
CA GLU A 194 -13.02 1.17 -19.10
C GLU A 194 -12.91 1.84 -20.49
N GLY A 195 -13.94 1.80 -21.31
CA GLY A 195 -13.99 2.51 -22.60
C GLY A 195 -13.89 4.04 -22.47
N LEU A 196 -14.09 4.58 -21.26
CA LEU A 196 -13.90 6.01 -20.96
C LEU A 196 -12.43 6.41 -20.77
N LEU A 197 -11.52 5.45 -20.56
CA LEU A 197 -10.11 5.76 -20.27
C LEU A 197 -9.44 6.64 -21.34
N PRO A 198 -9.54 6.36 -22.64
CA PRO A 198 -8.92 7.22 -23.65
C PRO A 198 -9.38 8.68 -23.55
N GLN A 199 -10.67 8.90 -23.30
CA GLN A 199 -11.22 10.25 -23.14
C GLN A 199 -10.75 10.91 -21.84
N ILE A 200 -10.62 10.15 -20.75
CA ILE A 200 -10.06 10.67 -19.48
C ILE A 200 -8.62 11.12 -19.69
N TYR A 201 -7.79 10.32 -20.36
CA TYR A 201 -6.40 10.67 -20.67
C TYR A 201 -6.34 11.92 -21.56
N GLU A 202 -7.07 11.94 -22.66
CA GLU A 202 -7.09 13.06 -23.59
C GLU A 202 -7.48 14.37 -22.89
N ARG A 203 -8.62 14.36 -22.18
CA ARG A 203 -9.13 15.52 -21.45
C ARG A 203 -8.20 16.01 -20.35
N SER A 204 -7.59 15.09 -19.60
CA SER A 204 -6.65 15.43 -18.53
C SER A 204 -5.37 16.05 -19.05
N LEU A 205 -4.84 15.55 -20.17
CA LEU A 205 -3.54 15.97 -20.69
C LEU A 205 -3.64 17.15 -21.66
N ARG A 206 -4.82 17.42 -22.23
CA ARG A 206 -5.08 18.57 -23.09
C ARG A 206 -4.97 19.90 -22.33
N GLU A 207 -5.46 19.94 -21.12
CA GLU A 207 -5.57 21.15 -20.29
C GLU A 207 -4.27 21.49 -19.51
N LYS A 208 -3.11 21.04 -20.03
CA LYS A 208 -1.82 21.32 -19.40
C LYS A 208 -1.51 22.82 -19.42
N THR A 209 -1.16 23.35 -18.25
CA THR A 209 -0.55 24.68 -18.12
C THR A 209 0.96 24.54 -17.92
N ARG A 210 1.74 25.59 -18.25
CA ARG A 210 3.22 25.58 -18.13
C ARG A 210 3.71 25.41 -16.68
N ASP A 211 2.90 25.82 -15.70
CA ASP A 211 3.29 25.91 -14.28
C ASP A 211 2.96 24.64 -13.48
N VAL A 212 2.29 23.66 -14.08
CA VAL A 212 1.89 22.43 -13.38
C VAL A 212 2.15 21.17 -14.20
N LEU A 213 2.47 20.10 -13.51
CA LEU A 213 2.55 18.75 -14.09
C LEU A 213 1.21 18.04 -13.86
N VAL A 214 0.63 17.50 -14.93
CA VAL A 214 -0.58 16.68 -14.90
C VAL A 214 -0.22 15.27 -15.35
N TYR A 215 -0.63 14.26 -14.57
CA TYR A 215 -0.48 12.86 -14.95
C TYR A 215 -1.67 12.02 -14.46
N VAL A 216 -1.90 10.90 -15.14
CA VAL A 216 -3.01 9.98 -14.89
C VAL A 216 -2.45 8.67 -14.38
N GLU A 217 -3.08 8.12 -13.35
CA GLU A 217 -2.75 6.82 -12.78
C GLU A 217 -3.99 5.94 -12.72
N GLU A 218 -3.86 4.72 -13.20
CA GLU A 218 -4.89 3.70 -13.09
C GLU A 218 -4.61 2.78 -11.90
N ASN A 219 -5.62 2.53 -11.08
CA ASN A 219 -5.53 1.69 -9.88
C ASN A 219 -4.28 2.00 -9.07
N PRO A 220 -4.05 3.27 -8.67
CA PRO A 220 -2.81 3.69 -8.04
C PRO A 220 -2.47 2.81 -6.84
N ALA A 221 -1.18 2.50 -6.68
CA ALA A 221 -0.69 1.61 -5.62
C ALA A 221 -0.88 2.19 -4.22
N ASN A 222 -1.14 3.48 -4.12
CA ASN A 222 -1.38 4.19 -2.88
C ASN A 222 -2.45 5.26 -3.13
N LEU A 223 -3.57 5.18 -2.39
CA LEU A 223 -4.63 6.19 -2.43
C LEU A 223 -4.43 7.29 -1.39
N SER A 224 -3.48 7.10 -0.47
CA SER A 224 -3.09 8.07 0.54
C SER A 224 -1.98 9.02 0.07
#